data_ce2897528d5a374ca7eae14d5873d5e5
#
_entry.id   ce2897528d5a374ca7eae14d5873d5e5
#
_cell.length_a   1.000
_cell.length_b   1.000
_cell.length_c   1.000
_cell.angle_alpha   90.00
_cell.angle_beta   90.00
_cell.angle_gamma   90.00
#
_symmetry.space_group_name_H-M   'P 1'
#
loop_
_entity.id
_entity.type
_entity.pdbx_description
1 polymer ?
#
loop_
_entity_poly.entity_id
_entity_poly.type
_entity_poly.pdbx_seq_one_letter_code
_entity_poly.pdbx_strand_id
1 'polypeptide(L)'
;MYDGEIIDSHFHAYAGEDCGIFIKDIIVKAGLSGIAIASIPNALAHSEHFYNSEALKLKKEMPGKVYLFGSLDYADQSYLEGKVDFKEQARKLFEAGADGMKMLEGKPNTRKSLGIPLHSDIFDSYYSFMERKAYPILMHVADPEEFWDPDKVSKWAKEHGWFWGDGNYPKKEQLYNEADAVLEKFPKLKITFAHFYFLSADITRASKFLDKWKNVSFDITPGWEMYDNFTGKSDEWREFFINYQDRIIFGTDNTPPLKNTHKDQLDCCIKAVDKIRDFLETDKEMFSGRGLKLGRKILGKIYSGNFMKL
;
A
#
# COMPACT_ATOMS: atom_id res chain seq x y z
N MET A 1 -15.57 8.79 -18.74
CA MET A 1 -14.47 8.25 -17.90
C MET A 1 -13.23 9.15 -18.01
N TYR A 2 -12.35 9.15 -17.01
CA TYR A 2 -11.09 9.89 -17.04
C TYR A 2 -10.17 9.31 -18.13
N ASP A 3 -9.50 10.19 -18.89
CA ASP A 3 -8.64 9.85 -20.03
C ASP A 3 -7.20 10.38 -19.89
N GLY A 4 -6.83 10.85 -18.68
CA GLY A 4 -5.47 11.26 -18.35
C GLY A 4 -4.61 10.11 -17.83
N GLU A 5 -3.44 10.44 -17.31
CA GLU A 5 -2.50 9.46 -16.75
C GLU A 5 -3.05 8.78 -15.49
N ILE A 6 -2.90 7.45 -15.42
CA ILE A 6 -3.27 6.62 -14.27
C ILE A 6 -2.05 5.77 -13.91
N ILE A 7 -1.52 5.98 -12.72
CA ILE A 7 -0.41 5.18 -12.17
C ILE A 7 -0.95 4.36 -11.00
N ASP A 8 -0.81 3.06 -11.10
CA ASP A 8 -1.08 2.16 -9.97
C ASP A 8 0.09 2.22 -8.98
N SER A 9 -0.12 2.87 -7.85
CA SER A 9 0.92 3.11 -6.86
C SER A 9 1.25 1.91 -5.97
N HIS A 10 0.46 0.84 -6.06
CA HIS A 10 0.58 -0.33 -5.19
C HIS A 10 0.27 -1.60 -5.95
N PHE A 11 1.29 -2.17 -6.54
CA PHE A 11 1.25 -3.41 -7.30
C PHE A 11 2.32 -4.35 -6.76
N HIS A 12 2.07 -5.65 -6.73
CA HIS A 12 3.07 -6.63 -6.34
C HIS A 12 3.61 -7.37 -7.55
N ALA A 13 4.87 -7.77 -7.51
CA ALA A 13 5.50 -8.57 -8.54
C ALA A 13 6.16 -9.81 -7.93
N TYR A 14 6.23 -10.88 -8.70
CA TYR A 14 6.86 -12.14 -8.32
C TYR A 14 8.10 -12.39 -9.16
N ALA A 15 9.04 -13.19 -8.66
CA ALA A 15 10.13 -13.70 -9.46
C ALA A 15 9.59 -14.69 -10.51
N GLY A 16 9.98 -14.50 -11.78
CA GLY A 16 9.58 -15.37 -12.88
C GLY A 16 9.58 -14.65 -14.23
N GLU A 17 9.85 -15.40 -15.30
CA GLU A 17 9.94 -14.84 -16.66
C GLU A 17 8.61 -14.24 -17.14
N ASP A 18 7.49 -14.80 -16.71
CA ASP A 18 6.15 -14.36 -17.11
C ASP A 18 5.68 -13.06 -16.42
N CYS A 19 6.34 -12.65 -15.34
CA CYS A 19 5.95 -11.45 -14.58
C CYS A 19 6.04 -10.18 -15.44
N GLY A 20 7.12 -10.01 -16.19
CA GLY A 20 7.29 -8.86 -17.08
C GLY A 20 6.28 -8.81 -18.22
N ILE A 21 5.86 -9.96 -18.74
CA ILE A 21 4.80 -10.07 -19.76
C ILE A 21 3.47 -9.63 -19.15
N PHE A 22 3.13 -10.16 -17.96
CA PHE A 22 1.90 -9.80 -17.26
C PHE A 22 1.82 -8.30 -16.97
N ILE A 23 2.92 -7.69 -16.50
CA ILE A 23 2.98 -6.25 -16.20
C ILE A 23 2.75 -5.42 -17.46
N LYS A 24 3.34 -5.80 -18.60
CA LYS A 24 3.07 -5.14 -19.87
C LYS A 24 1.61 -5.23 -20.28
N ASP A 25 1.03 -6.42 -20.14
CA ASP A 25 -0.36 -6.68 -20.49
C ASP A 25 -1.34 -5.87 -19.62
N ILE A 26 -1.15 -5.83 -18.29
CA ILE A 26 -2.04 -5.08 -17.40
C ILE A 26 -1.94 -3.57 -17.65
N ILE A 27 -0.74 -3.03 -17.86
CA ILE A 27 -0.56 -1.62 -18.22
C ILE A 27 -1.38 -1.28 -19.47
N VAL A 28 -1.26 -2.08 -20.52
CA VAL A 28 -1.96 -1.81 -21.79
C VAL A 28 -3.46 -2.03 -21.66
N LYS A 29 -3.89 -3.16 -21.12
CA LYS A 29 -5.29 -3.58 -21.14
C LYS A 29 -6.15 -2.88 -20.11
N ALA A 30 -5.59 -2.48 -18.97
CA ALA A 30 -6.29 -1.65 -17.98
C ALA A 30 -6.13 -0.14 -18.23
N GLY A 31 -5.41 0.26 -19.29
CA GLY A 31 -5.19 1.67 -19.62
C GLY A 31 -4.37 2.44 -18.59
N LEU A 32 -3.42 1.76 -17.94
CA LEU A 32 -2.51 2.38 -16.97
C LEU A 32 -1.36 3.09 -17.69
N SER A 33 -0.87 4.17 -17.12
CA SER A 33 0.35 4.87 -17.58
C SER A 33 1.61 4.27 -17.00
N GLY A 34 1.51 3.67 -15.81
CA GLY A 34 2.58 3.00 -15.12
C GLY A 34 2.10 2.29 -13.86
N ILE A 35 3.00 1.54 -13.25
CA ILE A 35 2.78 0.84 -11.97
C ILE A 35 3.98 1.01 -11.04
N ALA A 36 3.73 1.06 -9.74
CA ALA A 36 4.77 1.01 -8.73
C ALA A 36 4.77 -0.36 -8.05
N ILE A 37 5.86 -1.09 -8.21
CA ILE A 37 6.05 -2.40 -7.58
C ILE A 37 6.42 -2.18 -6.13
N ALA A 38 5.58 -2.67 -5.23
CA ALA A 38 5.80 -2.71 -3.79
C ALA A 38 6.44 -4.06 -3.44
N SER A 39 7.74 -4.07 -3.19
CA SER A 39 8.46 -5.27 -2.76
C SER A 39 8.07 -5.69 -1.34
N ILE A 40 8.11 -6.99 -1.06
CA ILE A 40 7.88 -7.55 0.27
C ILE A 40 9.18 -8.17 0.78
N PRO A 41 9.53 -7.99 2.07
CA PRO A 41 10.76 -8.54 2.64
C PRO A 41 10.83 -10.07 2.56
N ASN A 42 11.99 -10.62 2.17
CA ASN A 42 12.21 -12.06 1.98
C ASN A 42 11.85 -12.92 3.20
N ALA A 43 12.17 -12.47 4.40
CA ALA A 43 11.89 -13.22 5.63
C ALA A 43 10.40 -13.28 6.00
N LEU A 44 9.55 -12.49 5.34
CA LEU A 44 8.15 -12.28 5.68
C LEU A 44 7.19 -12.75 4.60
N ALA A 45 7.62 -12.75 3.35
CA ALA A 45 6.95 -13.42 2.28
C ALA A 45 7.38 -14.89 2.29
N HIS A 46 6.46 -15.81 2.17
CA HIS A 46 6.78 -17.20 1.93
C HIS A 46 7.72 -17.28 0.70
N SER A 47 9.01 -17.20 0.99
CA SER A 47 10.25 -17.48 0.27
C SER A 47 10.40 -17.24 -1.24
N GLU A 48 9.37 -17.04 -2.05
CA GLU A 48 9.53 -17.18 -3.50
C GLU A 48 9.19 -15.91 -4.31
N HIS A 49 8.77 -14.79 -3.69
CA HIS A 49 7.82 -13.97 -4.42
C HIS A 49 8.15 -12.50 -4.61
N PHE A 50 9.00 -11.84 -3.82
CA PHE A 50 9.09 -10.37 -3.84
C PHE A 50 10.51 -9.84 -3.68
N TYR A 51 11.33 -10.05 -4.68
CA TYR A 51 12.73 -9.59 -4.60
C TYR A 51 12.89 -8.18 -5.17
N ASN A 52 13.63 -7.35 -4.43
CA ASN A 52 14.07 -6.04 -4.92
C ASN A 52 14.81 -6.16 -6.26
N SER A 53 15.61 -7.21 -6.47
CA SER A 53 16.36 -7.46 -7.68
C SER A 53 15.48 -7.61 -8.92
N GLU A 54 14.41 -8.38 -8.83
CA GLU A 54 13.48 -8.60 -9.95
C GLU A 54 12.73 -7.31 -10.29
N ALA A 55 12.27 -6.58 -9.26
CA ALA A 55 11.60 -5.30 -9.46
C ALA A 55 12.55 -4.25 -10.09
N LEU A 56 13.82 -4.21 -9.69
CA LEU A 56 14.86 -3.38 -10.32
C LEU A 56 15.09 -3.76 -11.80
N LYS A 57 15.09 -5.05 -12.12
CA LYS A 57 15.19 -5.54 -13.49
C LYS A 57 14.01 -5.05 -14.33
N LEU A 58 12.78 -5.27 -13.85
CA LEU A 58 11.56 -4.83 -14.52
C LEU A 58 11.54 -3.31 -14.74
N LYS A 59 11.97 -2.52 -13.75
CA LYS A 59 12.10 -1.07 -13.89
C LYS A 59 13.09 -0.68 -14.99
N LYS A 60 14.24 -1.36 -15.08
CA LYS A 60 15.22 -1.11 -16.14
C LYS A 60 14.71 -1.48 -17.54
N GLU A 61 13.90 -2.55 -17.63
CA GLU A 61 13.29 -2.99 -18.88
C GLU A 61 12.13 -2.08 -19.34
N MET A 62 11.45 -1.41 -18.41
CA MET A 62 10.29 -0.58 -18.66
C MET A 62 10.43 0.83 -18.03
N PRO A 63 11.41 1.63 -18.47
CA PRO A 63 11.67 2.95 -17.92
C PRO A 63 10.46 3.88 -18.10
N GLY A 64 10.11 4.62 -17.04
CA GLY A 64 8.94 5.52 -17.04
C GLY A 64 7.58 4.81 -16.96
N LYS A 65 7.57 3.47 -16.93
CA LYS A 65 6.35 2.65 -16.77
C LYS A 65 6.35 1.87 -15.46
N VAL A 66 7.51 1.49 -14.95
CA VAL A 66 7.65 0.76 -13.70
C VAL A 66 8.45 1.61 -12.71
N TYR A 67 7.89 1.78 -11.53
CA TYR A 67 8.51 2.37 -10.35
C TYR A 67 8.78 1.28 -9.32
N LEU A 68 9.70 1.50 -8.38
CA LEU A 68 10.03 0.53 -7.34
C LEU A 68 9.97 1.15 -5.96
N PHE A 69 9.14 0.57 -5.11
CA PHE A 69 9.21 0.70 -3.66
C PHE A 69 9.86 -0.56 -3.10
N GLY A 70 11.16 -0.46 -2.77
CA GLY A 70 11.96 -1.57 -2.28
C GLY A 70 11.64 -1.92 -0.83
N SER A 71 12.01 -3.11 -0.38
CA SER A 71 11.80 -3.59 0.99
C SER A 71 13.13 -3.81 1.71
N LEU A 72 13.10 -3.72 3.06
CA LEU A 72 14.21 -4.10 3.91
C LEU A 72 14.39 -5.62 3.93
N ASP A 73 15.61 -6.08 4.14
CA ASP A 73 15.98 -7.49 4.23
C ASP A 73 16.24 -7.88 5.70
N TYR A 74 15.54 -8.91 6.15
CA TYR A 74 15.60 -9.47 7.50
C TYR A 74 16.20 -10.88 7.55
N ALA A 75 16.84 -11.33 6.48
CA ALA A 75 17.46 -12.67 6.43
C ALA A 75 18.56 -12.84 7.49
N ASP A 76 19.31 -11.78 7.77
CA ASP A 76 20.28 -11.75 8.85
C ASP A 76 19.59 -11.43 10.18
N GLN A 77 19.35 -12.45 11.00
CA GLN A 77 18.67 -12.33 12.29
C GLN A 77 19.42 -11.47 13.32
N SER A 78 20.66 -11.04 13.03
CA SER A 78 21.40 -10.13 13.90
C SER A 78 20.79 -8.71 13.96
N TYR A 79 19.73 -8.45 13.18
CA TYR A 79 18.94 -7.21 13.35
C TYR A 79 18.34 -7.10 14.76
N LEU A 80 18.00 -8.21 15.40
CA LEU A 80 17.51 -8.23 16.79
C LEU A 80 18.56 -7.74 17.78
N GLU A 81 19.84 -7.82 17.42
CA GLU A 81 20.97 -7.34 18.21
C GLU A 81 21.44 -5.93 17.75
N GLY A 82 20.69 -5.29 16.83
CA GLY A 82 21.04 -3.98 16.27
C GLY A 82 22.28 -3.97 15.37
N LYS A 83 22.70 -5.14 14.85
CA LYS A 83 23.91 -5.28 14.01
C LYS A 83 23.63 -5.06 12.51
N VAL A 84 22.37 -5.03 12.08
CA VAL A 84 21.98 -4.77 10.69
C VAL A 84 21.77 -3.27 10.49
N ASP A 85 22.41 -2.69 9.48
CA ASP A 85 22.23 -1.29 9.11
C ASP A 85 21.13 -1.13 8.05
N PHE A 86 19.89 -0.92 8.47
CA PHE A 86 18.75 -0.72 7.59
C PHE A 86 18.84 0.59 6.76
N LYS A 87 19.52 1.61 7.26
CA LYS A 87 19.82 2.81 6.49
C LYS A 87 20.72 2.47 5.30
N GLU A 88 21.74 1.64 5.51
CA GLU A 88 22.66 1.24 4.44
C GLU A 88 21.96 0.37 3.40
N GLN A 89 21.03 -0.50 3.81
CA GLN A 89 20.18 -1.26 2.87
C GLN A 89 19.35 -0.31 2.00
N ALA A 90 18.65 0.64 2.60
CA ALA A 90 17.86 1.63 1.88
C ALA A 90 18.73 2.48 0.93
N ARG A 91 19.90 2.97 1.41
CA ARG A 91 20.85 3.73 0.59
C ARG A 91 21.24 2.97 -0.68
N LYS A 92 21.60 1.70 -0.55
CA LYS A 92 21.96 0.82 -1.68
C LYS A 92 20.80 0.64 -2.66
N LEU A 93 19.57 0.50 -2.16
CA LEU A 93 18.39 0.38 -3.02
C LEU A 93 18.13 1.65 -3.83
N PHE A 94 18.24 2.83 -3.22
CA PHE A 94 18.11 4.09 -3.95
C PHE A 94 19.24 4.29 -4.97
N GLU A 95 20.47 3.92 -4.65
CA GLU A 95 21.59 3.94 -5.60
C GLU A 95 21.38 2.96 -6.76
N ALA A 96 20.71 1.84 -6.51
CA ALA A 96 20.35 0.89 -7.55
C ALA A 96 19.15 1.35 -8.40
N GLY A 97 18.41 2.38 -7.96
CA GLY A 97 17.32 2.99 -8.71
C GLY A 97 15.93 2.81 -8.11
N ALA A 98 15.78 2.51 -6.82
CA ALA A 98 14.47 2.54 -6.16
C ALA A 98 13.90 3.96 -6.12
N ASP A 99 12.57 4.09 -6.14
CA ASP A 99 11.83 5.36 -6.05
C ASP A 99 11.31 5.62 -4.62
N GLY A 100 11.16 4.57 -3.83
CA GLY A 100 10.68 4.61 -2.46
C GLY A 100 10.96 3.29 -1.74
N MET A 101 10.45 3.20 -0.52
CA MET A 101 10.52 1.97 0.28
C MET A 101 9.12 1.46 0.62
N LYS A 102 8.93 0.15 0.57
CA LYS A 102 7.75 -0.54 1.10
C LYS A 102 8.05 -1.05 2.49
N MET A 103 7.17 -0.77 3.44
CA MET A 103 7.19 -1.37 4.77
C MET A 103 5.93 -2.19 5.00
N LEU A 104 6.11 -3.47 5.34
CA LEU A 104 5.05 -4.41 5.73
C LEU A 104 5.08 -4.70 7.23
N GLU A 105 6.03 -4.13 7.93
CA GLU A 105 6.38 -4.36 9.34
C GLU A 105 5.24 -4.02 10.31
N GLY A 106 4.28 -3.20 9.87
CA GLY A 106 3.07 -2.88 10.63
C GLY A 106 1.89 -3.85 10.42
N LYS A 107 2.01 -4.83 9.51
CA LYS A 107 0.98 -5.88 9.36
C LYS A 107 1.05 -6.84 10.56
N PRO A 108 -0.08 -7.29 11.14
CA PRO A 108 -0.08 -8.05 12.40
C PRO A 108 0.82 -9.28 12.42
N ASN A 109 0.76 -10.12 11.38
CA ASN A 109 1.60 -11.32 11.29
C ASN A 109 3.08 -10.99 11.10
N THR A 110 3.38 -9.99 10.28
CA THR A 110 4.74 -9.51 10.06
C THR A 110 5.34 -8.94 11.33
N ARG A 111 4.60 -8.05 11.99
CA ARG A 111 5.00 -7.44 13.27
C ARG A 111 5.28 -8.51 14.34
N LYS A 112 4.44 -9.55 14.41
CA LYS A 112 4.64 -10.71 15.29
C LYS A 112 5.92 -11.48 14.92
N SER A 113 6.13 -11.78 13.65
CA SER A 113 7.27 -12.57 13.17
C SER A 113 8.60 -11.86 13.40
N LEU A 114 8.65 -10.54 13.18
CA LEU A 114 9.86 -9.74 13.42
C LEU A 114 10.16 -9.53 14.90
N GLY A 115 9.15 -9.53 15.77
CA GLY A 115 9.31 -9.33 17.21
C GLY A 115 9.67 -7.89 17.62
N ILE A 116 9.74 -6.95 16.66
CA ILE A 116 10.18 -5.56 16.89
C ILE A 116 9.09 -4.57 16.52
N PRO A 117 8.81 -3.54 17.34
CA PRO A 117 7.83 -2.50 17.03
C PRO A 117 8.33 -1.55 15.95
N LEU A 118 7.40 -0.91 15.23
CA LEU A 118 7.70 0.08 14.19
C LEU A 118 8.59 1.22 14.70
N HIS A 119 8.41 1.64 15.94
CA HIS A 119 9.16 2.73 16.59
C HIS A 119 10.44 2.26 17.30
N SER A 120 10.89 1.01 17.06
CA SER A 120 12.14 0.51 17.61
C SER A 120 13.34 1.33 17.15
N ASP A 121 14.28 1.59 18.06
CA ASP A 121 15.49 2.37 17.79
C ASP A 121 16.37 1.75 16.69
N ILE A 122 16.20 0.47 16.39
CA ILE A 122 16.90 -0.17 15.25
C ILE A 122 16.54 0.45 13.90
N PHE A 123 15.35 1.07 13.79
CA PHE A 123 14.92 1.77 12.58
C PHE A 123 15.28 3.26 12.56
N ASP A 124 15.81 3.82 13.65
CA ASP A 124 16.04 5.27 13.75
C ASP A 124 16.95 5.82 12.66
N SER A 125 18.06 5.13 12.38
CA SER A 125 18.98 5.53 11.33
C SER A 125 18.32 5.51 9.94
N TYR A 126 17.46 4.52 9.71
CA TYR A 126 16.67 4.38 8.50
C TYR A 126 15.64 5.51 8.36
N TYR A 127 14.77 5.70 9.37
CA TYR A 127 13.76 6.77 9.31
C TYR A 127 14.39 8.16 9.18
N SER A 128 15.47 8.42 9.93
CA SER A 128 16.23 9.66 9.82
C SER A 128 16.81 9.87 8.42
N PHE A 129 17.27 8.81 7.75
CA PHE A 129 17.76 8.88 6.38
C PHE A 129 16.62 9.20 5.41
N MET A 130 15.48 8.47 5.50
CA MET A 130 14.31 8.67 4.66
C MET A 130 13.76 10.09 4.81
N GLU A 131 13.64 10.58 6.05
CA GLU A 131 13.17 11.93 6.34
C GLU A 131 14.08 13.02 5.73
N ARG A 132 15.40 12.93 5.97
CA ARG A 132 16.36 13.92 5.45
C ARG A 132 16.42 13.95 3.93
N LYS A 133 16.21 12.83 3.28
CA LYS A 133 16.21 12.70 1.82
C LYS A 133 14.84 12.99 1.21
N ALA A 134 13.81 13.12 2.04
CA ALA A 134 12.42 13.21 1.63
C ALA A 134 11.98 12.05 0.72
N TYR A 135 12.56 10.85 0.92
CA TYR A 135 12.19 9.66 0.19
C TYR A 135 10.87 9.08 0.71
N PRO A 136 9.95 8.64 -0.18
CA PRO A 136 8.65 8.15 0.23
C PRO A 136 8.71 6.73 0.79
N ILE A 137 7.82 6.47 1.74
CA ILE A 137 7.55 5.14 2.29
C ILE A 137 6.09 4.77 1.99
N LEU A 138 5.86 3.61 1.40
CA LEU A 138 4.54 2.97 1.35
C LEU A 138 4.47 1.99 2.52
N MET A 139 3.63 2.29 3.52
CA MET A 139 3.61 1.55 4.78
C MET A 139 2.26 0.87 5.00
N HIS A 140 2.29 -0.43 5.27
CA HIS A 140 1.12 -1.21 5.69
C HIS A 140 1.11 -1.29 7.22
N VAL A 141 0.05 -0.80 7.84
CA VAL A 141 -0.14 -0.84 9.30
C VAL A 141 -1.55 -1.34 9.61
N ALA A 142 -1.63 -2.34 10.46
CA ALA A 142 -2.86 -3.04 10.83
C ALA A 142 -3.53 -3.83 9.68
N ASP A 143 -4.79 -4.15 9.84
CA ASP A 143 -5.71 -4.82 8.91
C ASP A 143 -7.15 -4.40 9.24
N PRO A 144 -8.19 -4.83 8.50
CA PRO A 144 -9.59 -4.55 8.82
C PRO A 144 -9.97 -4.90 10.26
N GLU A 145 -10.82 -4.08 10.89
CA GLU A 145 -11.21 -4.23 12.31
C GLU A 145 -11.81 -5.60 12.62
N GLU A 146 -12.60 -6.12 11.69
CA GLU A 146 -13.24 -7.43 11.79
C GLU A 146 -12.26 -8.60 11.91
N PHE A 147 -10.97 -8.42 11.52
CA PHE A 147 -9.97 -9.49 11.65
C PHE A 147 -9.57 -9.75 13.12
N TRP A 148 -9.92 -8.85 14.04
CA TRP A 148 -9.77 -9.07 15.49
C TRP A 148 -11.04 -9.59 16.16
N ASP A 149 -12.19 -9.62 15.45
CA ASP A 149 -13.48 -10.02 15.99
C ASP A 149 -13.84 -11.44 15.50
N PRO A 150 -13.94 -12.46 16.39
CA PRO A 150 -14.22 -13.83 15.99
C PRO A 150 -15.58 -14.03 15.32
N ASP A 151 -16.55 -13.12 15.59
CA ASP A 151 -17.92 -13.19 15.07
C ASP A 151 -18.05 -12.45 13.72
N LYS A 152 -17.15 -11.51 13.41
CA LYS A 152 -17.19 -10.68 12.19
C LYS A 152 -16.19 -11.12 11.13
N VAL A 153 -15.05 -11.69 11.54
CA VAL A 153 -14.01 -12.11 10.59
C VAL A 153 -14.55 -13.10 9.58
N SER A 154 -14.38 -12.82 8.30
CA SER A 154 -14.88 -13.67 7.23
C SER A 154 -14.21 -15.05 7.22
N LYS A 155 -14.94 -16.07 6.70
CA LYS A 155 -14.38 -17.39 6.50
C LYS A 155 -13.12 -17.35 5.63
N TRP A 156 -13.14 -16.54 4.58
CA TRP A 156 -12.02 -16.32 3.67
C TRP A 156 -10.77 -15.82 4.42
N ALA A 157 -10.92 -14.81 5.27
CA ALA A 157 -9.79 -14.29 6.06
C ALA A 157 -9.23 -15.34 7.02
N LYS A 158 -10.10 -16.13 7.69
CA LYS A 158 -9.67 -17.24 8.56
C LYS A 158 -8.88 -18.31 7.79
N GLU A 159 -9.32 -18.67 6.58
CA GLU A 159 -8.65 -19.66 5.72
C GLU A 159 -7.28 -19.16 5.23
N HIS A 160 -7.07 -17.83 5.15
CA HIS A 160 -5.79 -17.21 4.83
C HIS A 160 -4.92 -16.95 6.07
N GLY A 161 -5.35 -17.36 7.26
CA GLY A 161 -4.63 -17.14 8.51
C GLY A 161 -4.66 -15.68 8.99
N TRP A 162 -5.65 -14.89 8.57
CA TRP A 162 -5.80 -13.49 8.92
C TRP A 162 -6.86 -13.26 10.01
N PHE A 163 -6.80 -14.09 11.04
CA PHE A 163 -7.53 -13.84 12.28
C PHE A 163 -6.55 -13.46 13.39
N TRP A 164 -6.70 -12.26 13.91
CA TRP A 164 -5.79 -11.64 14.88
C TRP A 164 -6.36 -11.59 16.31
N GLY A 165 -7.61 -12.05 16.50
CA GLY A 165 -8.34 -11.94 17.77
C GLY A 165 -8.05 -13.04 18.79
N ASP A 166 -7.10 -13.94 18.51
CA ASP A 166 -6.73 -15.08 19.37
C ASP A 166 -5.76 -14.73 20.51
N GLY A 167 -5.36 -13.46 20.62
CA GLY A 167 -4.42 -12.98 21.61
C GLY A 167 -2.94 -13.16 21.28
N ASN A 168 -2.62 -13.80 20.14
CA ASN A 168 -1.24 -14.06 19.70
C ASN A 168 -0.64 -12.93 18.85
N TYR A 169 -1.43 -11.95 18.47
CA TYR A 169 -1.04 -10.85 17.60
C TYR A 169 -1.18 -9.49 18.31
N PRO A 170 -0.46 -8.46 17.87
CA PRO A 170 -0.66 -7.10 18.38
C PRO A 170 -2.11 -6.67 18.18
N LYS A 171 -2.65 -5.90 19.13
CA LYS A 171 -3.95 -5.25 18.97
C LYS A 171 -3.85 -4.16 17.90
N LYS A 172 -4.95 -3.87 17.20
CA LYS A 172 -5.00 -2.84 16.16
C LYS A 172 -4.51 -1.48 16.68
N GLU A 173 -5.02 -1.05 17.82
CA GLU A 173 -4.61 0.22 18.43
C GLU A 173 -3.13 0.26 18.85
N GLN A 174 -2.54 -0.87 19.20
CA GLN A 174 -1.10 -0.94 19.45
C GLN A 174 -0.30 -0.61 18.19
N LEU A 175 -0.70 -1.15 17.02
CA LEU A 175 -0.04 -0.89 15.75
C LEU A 175 -0.15 0.59 15.34
N TYR A 176 -1.32 1.21 15.56
CA TYR A 176 -1.50 2.65 15.34
C TYR A 176 -0.63 3.49 16.26
N ASN A 177 -0.54 3.13 17.55
CA ASN A 177 0.34 3.82 18.51
C ASN A 177 1.82 3.70 18.12
N GLU A 178 2.24 2.54 17.59
CA GLU A 178 3.59 2.36 17.08
C GLU A 178 3.88 3.28 15.87
N ALA A 179 2.94 3.41 14.94
CA ALA A 179 3.07 4.31 13.80
C ALA A 179 3.02 5.80 14.21
N ASP A 180 2.16 6.16 15.15
CA ASP A 180 2.13 7.52 15.72
C ASP A 180 3.45 7.88 16.38
N ALA A 181 4.06 6.97 17.14
CA ALA A 181 5.37 7.18 17.77
C ALA A 181 6.48 7.41 16.72
N VAL A 182 6.43 6.71 15.56
CA VAL A 182 7.34 6.98 14.44
C VAL A 182 7.15 8.40 13.91
N LEU A 183 5.90 8.80 13.67
CA LEU A 183 5.59 10.14 13.14
C LEU A 183 5.90 11.27 14.14
N GLU A 184 5.78 11.02 15.44
CA GLU A 184 6.19 11.98 16.49
C GLU A 184 7.70 12.17 16.52
N LYS A 185 8.46 11.09 16.33
CA LYS A 185 9.95 11.13 16.32
C LYS A 185 10.50 11.68 15.00
N PHE A 186 9.81 11.42 13.87
CA PHE A 186 10.20 11.80 12.51
C PHE A 186 9.03 12.50 11.76
N PRO A 187 8.67 13.73 12.15
CA PRO A 187 7.45 14.38 11.68
C PRO A 187 7.45 14.82 10.21
N LYS A 188 8.60 14.77 9.53
CA LYS A 188 8.73 15.12 8.11
C LYS A 188 8.81 13.92 7.20
N LEU A 189 8.68 12.69 7.71
CA LEU A 189 8.62 11.50 6.88
C LEU A 189 7.45 11.61 5.89
N LYS A 190 7.74 11.28 4.63
CA LYS A 190 6.71 11.11 3.61
C LYS A 190 6.20 9.68 3.65
N ILE A 191 5.01 9.46 4.21
CA ILE A 191 4.42 8.12 4.31
C ILE A 191 3.09 8.08 3.57
N THR A 192 2.93 7.11 2.68
CA THR A 192 1.63 6.68 2.18
C THR A 192 1.21 5.44 2.96
N PHE A 193 0.12 5.54 3.70
CA PHE A 193 -0.44 4.38 4.38
C PHE A 193 -1.33 3.60 3.44
N ALA A 194 -1.02 2.31 3.28
CA ALA A 194 -1.77 1.39 2.43
C ALA A 194 -3.19 1.17 2.95
N HIS A 195 -4.12 0.82 2.04
CA HIS A 195 -5.49 0.44 2.34
C HIS A 195 -6.24 1.49 3.18
N PHE A 196 -6.05 2.77 2.84
CA PHE A 196 -6.65 3.89 3.57
C PHE A 196 -6.34 3.88 5.08
N TYR A 197 -5.22 3.27 5.47
CA TYR A 197 -4.83 3.06 6.86
C TYR A 197 -5.92 2.30 7.67
N PHE A 198 -6.78 1.54 6.98
CA PHE A 198 -7.95 0.85 7.54
C PHE A 198 -8.85 1.75 8.40
N LEU A 199 -8.98 3.04 8.01
CA LEU A 199 -9.83 4.04 8.68
C LEU A 199 -11.12 4.35 7.90
N SER A 200 -11.46 3.56 6.89
CA SER A 200 -12.66 3.77 6.04
C SER A 200 -13.99 3.73 6.82
N ALA A 201 -14.03 3.12 7.98
CA ALA A 201 -15.21 3.09 8.84
C ALA A 201 -15.38 4.36 9.72
N ASP A 202 -14.31 5.15 9.90
CA ASP A 202 -14.28 6.33 10.79
C ASP A 202 -13.69 7.56 10.09
N ILE A 203 -14.54 8.30 9.40
CA ILE A 203 -14.19 9.53 8.67
C ILE A 203 -13.60 10.61 9.58
N THR A 204 -14.08 10.67 10.83
CA THR A 204 -13.59 11.65 11.81
C THR A 204 -12.14 11.34 12.19
N ARG A 205 -11.82 10.08 12.44
CA ARG A 205 -10.45 9.64 12.75
C ARG A 205 -9.54 9.84 11.56
N ALA A 206 -9.99 9.48 10.34
CA ALA A 206 -9.23 9.69 9.10
C ALA A 206 -8.90 11.18 8.89
N SER A 207 -9.88 12.07 9.06
CA SER A 207 -9.68 13.52 8.96
C SER A 207 -8.67 14.04 9.98
N LYS A 208 -8.87 13.71 11.27
CA LYS A 208 -7.96 14.12 12.35
C LYS A 208 -6.53 13.65 12.11
N PHE A 209 -6.36 12.44 11.57
CA PHE A 209 -5.04 11.89 11.28
C PHE A 209 -4.33 12.70 10.17
N LEU A 210 -5.01 12.95 9.06
CA LEU A 210 -4.45 13.78 7.97
C LEU A 210 -4.23 15.25 8.38
N ASP A 211 -5.06 15.78 9.29
CA ASP A 211 -4.89 17.13 9.81
C ASP A 211 -3.67 17.24 10.74
N LYS A 212 -3.43 16.22 11.56
CA LYS A 212 -2.27 16.16 12.47
C LYS A 212 -0.97 16.00 11.66
N TRP A 213 -0.94 15.10 10.70
CA TRP A 213 0.27 14.69 9.99
C TRP A 213 0.28 15.19 8.53
N LYS A 214 0.97 16.30 8.26
CA LYS A 214 0.89 16.99 6.95
C LYS A 214 1.63 16.27 5.81
N ASN A 215 2.57 15.38 6.12
CA ASN A 215 3.38 14.66 5.13
C ASN A 215 2.92 13.21 4.88
N VAL A 216 1.75 12.81 5.41
CA VAL A 216 1.21 11.48 5.16
C VAL A 216 0.09 11.50 4.12
N SER A 217 -0.08 10.42 3.42
CA SER A 217 -1.13 10.19 2.43
C SER A 217 -1.77 8.82 2.67
N PHE A 218 -2.93 8.57 2.07
CA PHE A 218 -3.55 7.26 2.02
C PHE A 218 -3.60 6.76 0.59
N ASP A 219 -3.28 5.49 0.34
CA ASP A 219 -3.72 4.87 -0.89
C ASP A 219 -5.13 4.27 -0.74
N ILE A 220 -5.80 4.08 -1.87
CA ILE A 220 -7.14 3.48 -1.90
C ILE A 220 -7.13 2.04 -2.39
N THR A 221 -6.01 1.38 -2.17
CA THR A 221 -5.81 -0.04 -2.48
C THR A 221 -6.84 -0.89 -1.75
N PRO A 222 -7.66 -1.72 -2.42
CA PRO A 222 -8.76 -2.42 -1.79
C PRO A 222 -8.30 -3.50 -0.78
N GLY A 223 -8.83 -3.33 0.53
CA GLY A 223 -9.82 -4.23 1.07
C GLY A 223 -11.25 -3.82 0.61
N TRP A 224 -12.00 -4.76 0.09
CA TRP A 224 -13.28 -4.40 -0.52
C TRP A 224 -14.32 -3.90 0.51
N GLU A 225 -14.18 -4.25 1.78
CA GLU A 225 -14.96 -3.69 2.89
C GLU A 225 -14.81 -2.17 3.03
N MET A 226 -13.64 -1.63 2.65
CA MET A 226 -13.38 -0.20 2.61
C MET A 226 -14.32 0.51 1.64
N TYR A 227 -14.61 -0.10 0.49
CA TYR A 227 -15.53 0.46 -0.50
C TYR A 227 -17.00 0.37 -0.07
N ASP A 228 -17.37 -0.66 0.70
CA ASP A 228 -18.69 -0.71 1.36
C ASP A 228 -18.85 0.47 2.32
N ASN A 229 -17.84 0.75 3.15
CA ASN A 229 -17.85 1.89 4.08
C ASN A 229 -17.95 3.23 3.34
N PHE A 230 -17.17 3.43 2.25
CA PHE A 230 -17.21 4.67 1.47
C PHE A 230 -18.55 4.87 0.79
N THR A 231 -19.09 3.84 0.14
CA THR A 231 -20.33 3.96 -0.61
C THR A 231 -21.56 4.03 0.29
N GLY A 232 -21.52 3.39 1.46
CA GLY A 232 -22.60 3.50 2.47
C GLY A 232 -22.80 4.93 2.99
N LYS A 233 -21.78 5.81 2.86
CA LYS A 233 -21.81 7.24 3.22
C LYS A 233 -21.23 8.10 2.10
N SER A 234 -21.67 7.88 0.88
CA SER A 234 -21.06 8.44 -0.34
C SER A 234 -20.89 9.95 -0.30
N ASP A 235 -21.87 10.71 0.21
CA ASP A 235 -21.79 12.17 0.24
C ASP A 235 -20.72 12.67 1.22
N GLU A 236 -20.64 12.07 2.41
CA GLU A 236 -19.63 12.43 3.41
C GLU A 236 -18.22 12.07 2.91
N TRP A 237 -18.05 10.89 2.33
CA TRP A 237 -16.77 10.47 1.77
C TRP A 237 -16.39 11.26 0.52
N ARG A 238 -17.36 11.64 -0.30
CA ARG A 238 -17.11 12.54 -1.43
C ARG A 238 -16.52 13.87 -0.97
N GLU A 239 -17.08 14.48 0.08
CA GLU A 239 -16.51 15.70 0.67
C GLU A 239 -15.11 15.48 1.23
N PHE A 240 -14.87 14.36 1.92
CA PHE A 240 -13.54 13.99 2.41
C PHE A 240 -12.53 13.91 1.24
N PHE A 241 -12.86 13.19 0.16
CA PHE A 241 -12.00 13.05 -1.01
C PHE A 241 -11.73 14.41 -1.70
N ILE A 242 -12.68 15.33 -1.69
CA ILE A 242 -12.50 16.69 -2.19
C ILE A 242 -11.55 17.49 -1.28
N ASN A 243 -11.76 17.43 0.03
CA ASN A 243 -10.96 18.19 0.99
C ASN A 243 -9.51 17.70 1.07
N TYR A 244 -9.31 16.38 1.00
CA TYR A 244 -7.98 15.75 1.09
C TYR A 244 -7.46 15.26 -0.28
N GLN A 245 -7.93 15.83 -1.39
CA GLN A 245 -7.60 15.42 -2.75
C GLN A 245 -6.11 15.34 -3.07
N ASP A 246 -5.28 16.09 -2.36
CA ASP A 246 -3.81 16.10 -2.51
C ASP A 246 -3.10 15.02 -1.67
N ARG A 247 -3.86 14.20 -0.95
CA ARG A 247 -3.38 13.23 0.04
C ARG A 247 -3.93 11.81 -0.20
N ILE A 248 -4.61 11.59 -1.32
CA ILE A 248 -5.18 10.30 -1.70
C ILE A 248 -4.51 9.83 -2.98
N ILE A 249 -4.10 8.57 -3.02
CA ILE A 249 -3.33 7.99 -4.11
C ILE A 249 -4.02 6.72 -4.60
N PHE A 250 -4.14 6.56 -5.91
CA PHE A 250 -4.70 5.37 -6.54
C PHE A 250 -3.74 4.19 -6.45
N GLY A 251 -4.24 3.02 -6.08
CA GLY A 251 -3.53 1.76 -6.04
C GLY A 251 -4.50 0.58 -6.08
N THR A 252 -4.03 -0.61 -6.42
CA THR A 252 -4.89 -1.79 -6.62
C THR A 252 -4.55 -3.01 -5.79
N ASP A 253 -3.33 -3.17 -5.29
CA ASP A 253 -2.80 -4.40 -4.68
C ASP A 253 -2.83 -5.60 -5.64
N ASN A 254 -2.89 -5.33 -6.93
CA ASN A 254 -2.86 -6.36 -7.95
C ASN A 254 -1.51 -7.06 -8.01
N THR A 255 -1.54 -8.29 -8.51
CA THR A 255 -0.37 -9.17 -8.56
C THR A 255 -0.45 -10.06 -9.81
N PRO A 256 0.68 -10.47 -10.40
CA PRO A 256 0.71 -11.52 -11.40
C PRO A 256 0.15 -12.84 -10.87
N PRO A 257 -0.21 -13.80 -11.74
CA PRO A 257 -0.81 -15.06 -11.31
C PRO A 257 0.15 -15.90 -10.47
N LEU A 258 -0.35 -16.40 -9.33
CA LEU A 258 0.32 -17.41 -8.52
C LEU A 258 -0.19 -18.82 -8.81
N LYS A 259 -1.53 -18.93 -8.91
CA LYS A 259 -2.23 -20.21 -9.09
C LYS A 259 -3.22 -20.16 -10.26
N ASN A 260 -3.63 -18.98 -10.67
CA ASN A 260 -4.56 -18.75 -11.77
C ASN A 260 -3.82 -18.82 -13.12
N THR A 261 -4.57 -18.98 -14.21
CA THR A 261 -3.99 -18.73 -15.54
C THR A 261 -3.67 -17.26 -15.73
N HIS A 262 -2.73 -16.95 -16.62
CA HIS A 262 -2.40 -15.55 -16.99
C HIS A 262 -3.66 -14.75 -17.34
N LYS A 263 -4.53 -15.34 -18.17
CA LYS A 263 -5.76 -14.68 -18.62
C LYS A 263 -6.72 -14.40 -17.46
N ASP A 264 -7.00 -15.39 -16.62
CA ASP A 264 -7.98 -15.25 -15.54
C ASP A 264 -7.50 -14.20 -14.51
N GLN A 265 -6.20 -14.20 -14.19
CA GLN A 265 -5.61 -13.21 -13.29
C GLN A 265 -5.66 -11.81 -13.89
N LEU A 266 -5.36 -11.68 -15.20
CA LEU A 266 -5.40 -10.40 -15.90
C LEU A 266 -6.81 -9.83 -15.93
N ASP A 267 -7.82 -10.67 -16.22
CA ASP A 267 -9.23 -10.28 -16.21
C ASP A 267 -9.67 -9.85 -14.80
N CYS A 268 -9.19 -10.53 -13.75
CA CYS A 268 -9.41 -10.12 -12.36
C CYS A 268 -8.81 -8.74 -12.06
N CYS A 269 -7.56 -8.52 -12.42
CA CYS A 269 -6.86 -7.26 -12.19
C CYS A 269 -7.51 -6.09 -12.94
N ILE A 270 -7.93 -6.29 -14.20
CA ILE A 270 -8.65 -5.28 -14.98
C ILE A 270 -9.96 -4.92 -14.28
N LYS A 271 -10.75 -5.93 -13.86
CA LYS A 271 -12.00 -5.69 -13.14
C LYS A 271 -11.80 -4.92 -11.83
N ALA A 272 -10.70 -5.15 -11.13
CA ALA A 272 -10.37 -4.39 -9.91
C ALA A 272 -10.11 -2.91 -10.26
N VAL A 273 -9.31 -2.63 -11.30
CA VAL A 273 -9.08 -1.26 -11.80
C VAL A 273 -10.39 -0.60 -12.19
N ASP A 274 -11.22 -1.27 -13.01
CA ASP A 274 -12.51 -0.74 -13.47
C ASP A 274 -13.45 -0.43 -12.31
N LYS A 275 -13.50 -1.30 -11.30
CA LYS A 275 -14.35 -1.13 -10.13
C LYS A 275 -13.93 0.07 -9.28
N ILE A 276 -12.63 0.31 -9.10
CA ILE A 276 -12.11 1.49 -8.41
C ILE A 276 -12.38 2.75 -9.24
N ARG A 277 -12.25 2.67 -10.55
CA ARG A 277 -12.58 3.78 -11.46
C ARG A 277 -14.06 4.11 -11.41
N ASP A 278 -14.95 3.13 -11.48
CA ASP A 278 -16.39 3.35 -11.32
C ASP A 278 -16.72 4.04 -10.00
N PHE A 279 -16.08 3.63 -8.90
CA PHE A 279 -16.22 4.30 -7.60
C PHE A 279 -15.80 5.78 -7.63
N LEU A 280 -14.66 6.09 -8.21
CA LEU A 280 -14.15 7.47 -8.24
C LEU A 280 -14.86 8.36 -9.26
N GLU A 281 -15.17 7.82 -10.44
CA GLU A 281 -15.57 8.59 -11.64
C GLU A 281 -17.09 8.73 -11.80
N THR A 282 -17.88 7.82 -11.22
CA THR A 282 -19.33 7.74 -11.48
C THR A 282 -20.15 7.80 -10.19
N ASP A 283 -21.45 8.01 -10.33
CA ASP A 283 -22.46 7.90 -9.28
C ASP A 283 -23.32 6.63 -9.41
N LYS A 284 -22.81 5.60 -10.12
CA LYS A 284 -23.47 4.31 -10.24
C LYS A 284 -23.69 3.65 -8.88
N GLU A 285 -24.78 2.93 -8.75
CA GLU A 285 -24.99 2.04 -7.61
C GLU A 285 -23.91 0.96 -7.58
N MET A 286 -23.26 0.80 -6.45
CA MET A 286 -22.23 -0.18 -6.21
C MET A 286 -22.03 -0.41 -4.72
N PHE A 287 -21.62 -1.61 -4.32
CA PHE A 287 -21.49 -1.98 -2.90
C PHE A 287 -22.73 -1.58 -2.09
N SER A 288 -22.58 -0.88 -0.99
CA SER A 288 -23.66 -0.45 -0.09
C SER A 288 -24.31 0.90 -0.45
N GLY A 289 -23.94 1.49 -1.59
CA GLY A 289 -24.47 2.79 -2.02
C GLY A 289 -24.04 3.17 -3.43
N ARG A 290 -23.35 4.28 -3.61
CA ARG A 290 -22.97 4.80 -4.92
C ARG A 290 -21.52 5.30 -4.97
N GLY A 291 -20.98 5.40 -6.20
CA GLY A 291 -19.68 6.02 -6.43
C GLY A 291 -19.65 7.52 -6.14
N LEU A 292 -18.43 8.08 -6.08
CA LEU A 292 -18.20 9.46 -5.62
C LEU A 292 -18.37 10.53 -6.72
N LYS A 293 -18.32 10.16 -7.99
CA LYS A 293 -18.42 11.10 -9.14
C LYS A 293 -17.52 12.34 -8.96
N LEU A 294 -16.25 12.11 -8.77
CA LEU A 294 -15.27 13.18 -8.57
C LEU A 294 -14.97 13.93 -9.88
N GLY A 295 -14.69 15.23 -9.75
CA GLY A 295 -14.35 16.06 -10.89
C GLY A 295 -12.98 15.73 -11.48
N ARG A 296 -12.80 15.92 -12.80
CA ARG A 296 -11.59 15.60 -13.57
C ARG A 296 -10.27 16.07 -12.92
N LYS A 297 -10.26 17.28 -12.34
CA LYS A 297 -9.06 17.84 -11.70
C LYS A 297 -8.66 17.04 -10.46
N ILE A 298 -9.63 16.58 -9.69
CA ILE A 298 -9.40 15.75 -8.49
C ILE A 298 -8.93 14.36 -8.91
N LEU A 299 -9.58 13.78 -9.93
CA LEU A 299 -9.16 12.49 -10.49
C LEU A 299 -7.71 12.52 -10.96
N GLY A 300 -7.28 13.58 -11.65
CA GLY A 300 -5.89 13.73 -12.08
C GLY A 300 -4.88 13.76 -10.93
N LYS A 301 -5.27 14.31 -9.78
CA LYS A 301 -4.43 14.27 -8.57
C LYS A 301 -4.34 12.85 -8.00
N ILE A 302 -5.48 12.19 -7.83
CA ILE A 302 -5.58 10.85 -7.22
C ILE A 302 -4.89 9.80 -8.10
N TYR A 303 -5.11 9.83 -9.41
CA TYR A 303 -4.61 8.82 -10.33
C TYR A 303 -3.11 8.88 -10.61
N SER A 304 -2.52 10.07 -10.64
CA SER A 304 -1.09 10.21 -10.94
C SER A 304 -0.41 11.35 -10.21
N GLY A 305 -1.05 12.51 -10.13
CA GLY A 305 -0.42 13.74 -9.68
C GLY A 305 0.14 13.71 -8.26
N ASN A 306 -0.51 12.98 -7.33
CA ASN A 306 -0.04 12.84 -5.96
C ASN A 306 1.12 11.85 -5.86
N PHE A 307 1.05 10.73 -6.59
CA PHE A 307 2.14 9.77 -6.68
C PHE A 307 3.43 10.42 -7.21
N MET A 308 3.32 11.22 -8.27
CA MET A 308 4.48 11.89 -8.90
C MET A 308 5.10 13.00 -8.04
N LYS A 309 4.51 13.35 -6.89
CA LYS A 309 5.07 14.31 -5.91
C LYS A 309 5.75 13.64 -4.72
N LEU A 310 5.66 12.30 -4.64
CA LEU A 310 6.32 11.55 -3.59
C LEU A 310 7.83 11.63 -3.76
#